data_fea5652fa2447312535e6db01d4150de
#
_entry.id   fea5652fa2447312535e6db01d4150de
#
_cell.length_a   1.000
_cell.length_b   1.000
_cell.length_c   1.000
_cell.angle_alpha   90.00
_cell.angle_beta   90.00
_cell.angle_gamma   90.00
#
_symmetry.space_group_name_H-M   'P 1'
#
loop_
_entity.id
_entity.type
_entity.pdbx_description
1 polymer ?
#
loop_
_entity_poly.entity_id
_entity_poly.type
_entity_poly.pdbx_seq_one_letter_code
_entity_poly.pdbx_strand_id
1 'polypeptide(L)'
;MRRSTAIVIAVLALIMLPLTLPLTTSTAEAQPADGVIHVSASAAQGGDGSADKPYATIAEALKDAQAGATIEVGDGTYREGELSVDKSVTIRAAQGAAPVLSGAEVPTSWSASGGSEGSGSAGTWSTSADMVRFCTVCTTNADPSAEGMAAHPEQVFVDGKPLTQVASRAEVTDSTFYVDDNDPITMKEPGNNRAGFNVKPHRGASYVIGVDPSQHTVEVAQHSRALSLLSDNITLSGLTVEKYSPVQEWNYTDPEIGGNTGGVMVFASGTGLNVTGNTFRYSGAGSALGIANAHDATVSDNHLVDNGGVGMGINRSSNVTVENNLWSGNNSKGFITKDCGAYCAMSDTKVTHSENVRYAYNTVDYSQSGTDHSELSSWTNNRQVAIWFDEGVLNSSVLASHFVNVPTAVFVEVSKGNTVASNLIEGAGVGIQVAGSESTRVWNNTVTHALTSISVYEDERSNGCNARGSDGSCTLTESWSAEHGLTWDTVDTSIYNNILSSEQVPTDGDTWRYSAMVQVTGAKNADG
;
A
#
# COMPACT_ATOMS: atom_id res chain seq x y z
N MET A 1 -37.70 63.54 45.15
CA MET A 1 -38.86 62.76 45.63
C MET A 1 -38.47 61.28 45.67
N ARG A 2 -38.34 60.74 46.87
CA ARG A 2 -37.99 59.31 47.11
C ARG A 2 -39.25 58.45 46.97
N ARG A 3 -39.14 57.34 46.28
CA ARG A 3 -40.09 56.20 46.46
C ARG A 3 -39.30 54.93 46.64
N SER A 4 -39.38 54.39 47.85
CA SER A 4 -38.93 53.06 48.28
C SER A 4 -39.89 52.02 47.77
N THR A 5 -39.36 50.93 47.24
CA THR A 5 -40.15 49.73 46.93
C THR A 5 -39.60 48.57 47.75
N ALA A 6 -40.45 47.98 48.57
CA ALA A 6 -40.15 46.92 49.49
C ALA A 6 -40.01 45.57 48.70
N ILE A 7 -39.02 44.81 49.06
CA ILE A 7 -38.80 43.45 48.57
C ILE A 7 -39.43 42.46 49.57
N VAL A 8 -40.40 41.68 49.09
CA VAL A 8 -40.99 40.53 49.82
C VAL A 8 -40.16 39.30 49.54
N ILE A 9 -39.55 38.75 50.56
CA ILE A 9 -38.81 37.48 50.51
C ILE A 9 -39.80 36.34 50.81
N ALA A 10 -40.11 35.53 49.80
CA ALA A 10 -40.85 34.26 50.00
C ALA A 10 -39.82 33.12 50.25
N VAL A 11 -39.84 32.55 51.44
CA VAL A 11 -39.03 31.36 51.79
C VAL A 11 -39.78 30.14 51.29
N LEU A 12 -39.25 29.48 50.26
CA LEU A 12 -39.70 28.15 49.85
C LEU A 12 -38.85 27.09 50.56
N ALA A 13 -39.49 26.33 51.41
CA ALA A 13 -38.90 25.15 52.03
C ALA A 13 -38.79 23.99 51.01
N LEU A 14 -37.57 23.69 50.55
CA LEU A 14 -37.29 22.58 49.67
C LEU A 14 -37.09 21.29 50.50
N ILE A 15 -38.03 20.36 50.39
CA ILE A 15 -37.91 18.99 50.98
C ILE A 15 -36.89 18.20 50.16
N MET A 16 -35.71 17.98 50.71
CA MET A 16 -34.70 17.11 50.13
C MET A 16 -35.09 15.64 50.34
N LEU A 17 -35.58 14.95 49.30
CA LEU A 17 -35.59 13.50 49.26
C LEU A 17 -34.17 13.01 48.85
N PRO A 18 -33.57 12.05 49.51
CA PRO A 18 -32.31 11.45 49.07
C PRO A 18 -32.57 10.60 47.83
N LEU A 19 -32.17 11.04 46.67
CA LEU A 19 -32.12 10.25 45.46
C LEU A 19 -30.88 9.38 45.53
N THR A 20 -30.99 8.15 45.97
CA THR A 20 -29.94 7.14 45.87
C THR A 20 -29.91 6.64 44.42
N LEU A 21 -29.13 7.27 43.54
CA LEU A 21 -28.71 6.66 42.29
C LEU A 21 -27.78 5.46 42.62
N PRO A 22 -28.00 4.29 42.07
CA PRO A 22 -27.02 3.23 42.13
C PRO A 22 -25.79 3.71 41.40
N LEU A 23 -24.65 3.89 42.07
CA LEU A 23 -23.36 3.95 41.42
C LEU A 23 -23.15 2.57 40.76
N THR A 24 -23.40 2.44 39.49
CA THR A 24 -22.82 1.39 38.69
C THR A 24 -21.32 1.73 38.61
N THR A 25 -20.55 1.13 39.52
CA THR A 25 -19.10 1.06 39.34
C THR A 25 -18.89 0.22 38.08
N SER A 26 -18.61 0.88 36.96
CA SER A 26 -17.92 0.26 35.85
C SER A 26 -16.60 -0.23 36.45
N THR A 27 -16.52 -1.52 36.72
CA THR A 27 -15.24 -2.16 36.96
C THR A 27 -14.48 -2.06 35.66
N ALA A 28 -13.55 -1.12 35.55
CA ALA A 28 -12.50 -1.20 34.55
C ALA A 28 -11.84 -2.57 34.81
N GLU A 29 -11.97 -3.50 33.89
CA GLU A 29 -11.25 -4.76 33.95
C GLU A 29 -9.77 -4.42 34.08
N ALA A 30 -9.13 -4.97 35.09
CA ALA A 30 -7.77 -4.64 35.41
C ALA A 30 -6.86 -5.23 34.34
N GLN A 31 -6.10 -4.36 33.67
CA GLN A 31 -5.01 -4.80 32.79
C GLN A 31 -4.16 -5.85 33.50
N PRO A 32 -3.65 -6.89 32.78
CA PRO A 32 -2.76 -7.89 33.38
C PRO A 32 -1.60 -7.24 34.17
N ALA A 33 -1.18 -7.85 35.26
CA ALA A 33 -0.24 -7.26 36.19
C ALA A 33 1.16 -6.98 35.59
N ASP A 34 1.49 -7.59 34.45
CA ASP A 34 2.73 -7.41 33.69
C ASP A 34 2.61 -6.38 32.56
N GLY A 35 1.43 -5.81 32.35
CA GLY A 35 1.15 -4.86 31.25
C GLY A 35 1.09 -5.51 29.85
N VAL A 36 1.11 -6.84 29.78
CA VAL A 36 1.03 -7.61 28.53
C VAL A 36 -0.36 -8.22 28.40
N ILE A 37 -0.99 -7.99 27.26
CA ILE A 37 -2.27 -8.58 26.87
C ILE A 37 -1.97 -9.71 25.89
N HIS A 38 -2.38 -10.93 26.22
CA HIS A 38 -2.13 -12.09 25.40
C HIS A 38 -3.31 -12.39 24.47
N VAL A 39 -2.98 -12.73 23.22
CA VAL A 39 -3.93 -13.13 22.18
C VAL A 39 -3.54 -14.49 21.63
N SER A 40 -4.50 -15.40 21.46
CA SER A 40 -4.29 -16.73 20.89
C SER A 40 -5.46 -17.13 20.00
N ALA A 41 -5.19 -17.49 18.75
CA ALA A 41 -6.22 -17.93 17.79
C ALA A 41 -6.95 -19.22 18.25
N SER A 42 -6.39 -19.97 19.17
CA SER A 42 -7.00 -21.17 19.77
C SER A 42 -7.74 -20.90 21.08
N ALA A 43 -7.75 -19.65 21.55
CA ALA A 43 -8.44 -19.30 22.78
C ALA A 43 -9.96 -19.43 22.64
N ALA A 44 -10.64 -19.80 23.71
CA ALA A 44 -12.10 -19.69 23.78
C ALA A 44 -12.51 -18.22 23.88
N GLN A 45 -13.70 -17.90 23.39
CA GLN A 45 -14.27 -16.57 23.58
C GLN A 45 -14.47 -16.24 25.07
N GLY A 46 -14.33 -14.96 25.43
CA GLY A 46 -14.49 -14.50 26.80
C GLY A 46 -13.23 -14.64 27.64
N GLY A 47 -12.06 -14.61 26.99
CA GLY A 47 -10.77 -14.40 27.66
C GLY A 47 -10.72 -13.07 28.42
N ASP A 48 -9.71 -12.89 29.25
CA ASP A 48 -9.44 -11.66 30.01
C ASP A 48 -8.07 -11.04 29.67
N GLY A 49 -7.42 -11.55 28.62
CA GLY A 49 -6.13 -11.10 28.14
C GLY A 49 -4.93 -11.54 28.97
N SER A 50 -5.14 -12.29 30.05
CA SER A 50 -4.05 -12.91 30.81
C SER A 50 -3.41 -14.07 30.03
N ALA A 51 -2.20 -14.48 30.42
CA ALA A 51 -1.52 -15.62 29.82
C ALA A 51 -2.33 -16.93 29.93
N ASP A 52 -3.08 -17.11 31.01
CA ASP A 52 -3.91 -18.30 31.27
C ASP A 52 -5.26 -18.24 30.53
N LYS A 53 -5.72 -17.03 30.19
CA LYS A 53 -6.99 -16.79 29.49
C LYS A 53 -6.84 -15.72 28.40
N PRO A 54 -6.06 -15.97 27.36
CA PRO A 54 -5.81 -15.00 26.32
C PRO A 54 -7.11 -14.64 25.57
N TYR A 55 -7.15 -13.46 24.95
CA TYR A 55 -8.21 -13.11 24.00
C TYR A 55 -8.13 -13.99 22.75
N ALA A 56 -9.27 -14.23 22.12
CA ALA A 56 -9.34 -14.98 20.87
C ALA A 56 -8.99 -14.12 19.65
N THR A 57 -9.12 -12.79 19.76
CA THR A 57 -8.95 -11.83 18.68
C THR A 57 -8.07 -10.65 19.08
N ILE A 58 -7.41 -10.05 18.08
CA ILE A 58 -6.64 -8.82 18.27
C ILE A 58 -7.59 -7.65 18.59
N ALA A 59 -8.79 -7.65 18.01
CA ALA A 59 -9.82 -6.66 18.29
C ALA A 59 -10.22 -6.60 19.77
N GLU A 60 -10.40 -7.76 20.42
CA GLU A 60 -10.68 -7.81 21.87
C GLU A 60 -9.53 -7.19 22.68
N ALA A 61 -8.29 -7.55 22.34
CA ALA A 61 -7.10 -7.00 23.00
C ALA A 61 -6.97 -5.48 22.82
N LEU A 62 -7.22 -4.96 21.61
CA LEU A 62 -7.16 -3.52 21.30
C LEU A 62 -8.21 -2.73 22.08
N LYS A 63 -9.41 -3.30 22.24
CA LYS A 63 -10.49 -2.68 23.00
C LYS A 63 -10.10 -2.43 24.45
N ASP A 64 -9.45 -3.39 25.08
CA ASP A 64 -9.10 -3.35 26.50
C ASP A 64 -7.72 -2.73 26.76
N ALA A 65 -6.85 -2.65 25.75
CA ALA A 65 -5.52 -2.07 25.88
C ALA A 65 -5.58 -0.60 26.34
N GLN A 66 -4.69 -0.26 27.26
CA GLN A 66 -4.40 1.11 27.64
C GLN A 66 -3.16 1.62 26.90
N ALA A 67 -2.98 2.94 26.84
CA ALA A 67 -1.77 3.51 26.28
C ALA A 67 -0.53 2.96 27.00
N GLY A 68 0.48 2.53 26.21
CA GLY A 68 1.68 1.87 26.70
C GLY A 68 1.57 0.34 26.83
N ALA A 69 0.40 -0.25 26.60
CA ALA A 69 0.22 -1.70 26.68
C ALA A 69 0.98 -2.42 25.56
N THR A 70 1.36 -3.67 25.84
CA THR A 70 1.87 -4.61 24.85
C THR A 70 0.80 -5.67 24.57
N ILE A 71 0.42 -5.84 23.31
CA ILE A 71 -0.43 -6.93 22.83
C ILE A 71 0.49 -7.99 22.22
N GLU A 72 0.58 -9.12 22.85
CA GLU A 72 1.41 -10.24 22.43
C GLU A 72 0.55 -11.30 21.72
N VAL A 73 0.82 -11.49 20.42
CA VAL A 73 0.00 -12.31 19.53
C VAL A 73 0.66 -13.67 19.33
N GLY A 74 -0.03 -14.72 19.75
CA GLY A 74 0.41 -16.12 19.62
C GLY A 74 0.23 -16.66 18.21
N ASP A 75 0.70 -17.90 17.98
CA ASP A 75 0.54 -18.60 16.70
C ASP A 75 -0.92 -18.72 16.28
N GLY A 76 -1.13 -18.68 14.96
CA GLY A 76 -2.40 -18.94 14.33
C GLY A 76 -2.79 -17.90 13.30
N THR A 77 -3.95 -18.12 12.68
CA THR A 77 -4.52 -17.21 11.68
C THR A 77 -5.69 -16.45 12.32
N TYR A 78 -5.56 -15.14 12.34
CA TYR A 78 -6.56 -14.20 12.83
C TYR A 78 -7.26 -13.59 11.61
N ARG A 79 -8.55 -13.96 11.42
CA ARG A 79 -9.36 -13.48 10.30
C ARG A 79 -10.16 -12.28 10.76
N GLU A 80 -9.47 -11.13 10.73
CA GLU A 80 -10.01 -9.86 11.22
C GLU A 80 -9.70 -8.77 10.19
N GLY A 81 -10.51 -7.72 10.18
CA GLY A 81 -10.27 -6.59 9.29
C GLY A 81 -10.64 -5.27 9.91
N GLU A 82 -10.02 -4.22 9.38
CA GLU A 82 -10.28 -2.83 9.75
C GLU A 82 -10.05 -2.56 11.25
N LEU A 83 -8.96 -3.09 11.79
CA LEU A 83 -8.57 -2.84 13.16
C LEU A 83 -8.00 -1.43 13.30
N SER A 84 -8.69 -0.57 14.06
CA SER A 84 -8.22 0.78 14.36
C SER A 84 -7.40 0.78 15.64
N VAL A 85 -6.17 1.28 15.56
CA VAL A 85 -5.23 1.42 16.69
C VAL A 85 -5.08 2.90 16.98
N ASP A 86 -5.90 3.40 17.89
CA ASP A 86 -6.00 4.82 18.28
C ASP A 86 -5.26 5.16 19.57
N LYS A 87 -4.47 4.20 20.07
CA LYS A 87 -3.69 4.30 21.32
C LYS A 87 -2.24 3.94 21.06
N SER A 88 -1.35 4.52 21.84
CA SER A 88 0.08 4.20 21.86
C SER A 88 0.28 2.79 22.43
N VAL A 89 0.42 1.78 21.57
CA VAL A 89 0.56 0.38 21.96
C VAL A 89 1.64 -0.33 21.15
N THR A 90 2.16 -1.42 21.70
CA THR A 90 2.99 -2.38 20.97
C THR A 90 2.14 -3.61 20.63
N ILE A 91 2.03 -3.92 19.32
CA ILE A 91 1.45 -5.17 18.82
C ILE A 91 2.60 -6.01 18.29
N ARG A 92 2.87 -7.15 18.90
CA ARG A 92 4.00 -7.99 18.52
C ARG A 92 3.66 -9.47 18.51
N ALA A 93 4.39 -10.23 17.69
CA ALA A 93 4.38 -11.68 17.83
C ALA A 93 4.92 -12.13 19.19
N ALA A 94 4.33 -13.17 19.77
CA ALA A 94 4.90 -13.85 20.91
C ALA A 94 6.24 -14.50 20.54
N GLN A 95 7.10 -14.71 21.51
CA GLN A 95 8.43 -15.26 21.23
C GLN A 95 8.35 -16.64 20.55
N GLY A 96 8.89 -16.73 19.35
CA GLY A 96 8.89 -17.95 18.53
C GLY A 96 7.57 -18.24 17.80
N ALA A 97 6.57 -17.36 17.94
CA ALA A 97 5.32 -17.45 17.21
C ALA A 97 5.41 -16.77 15.83
N ALA A 98 4.55 -17.21 14.92
CA ALA A 98 4.39 -16.68 13.57
C ALA A 98 2.90 -16.37 13.29
N PRO A 99 2.31 -15.35 13.95
CA PRO A 99 0.91 -15.01 13.78
C PRO A 99 0.63 -14.45 12.38
N VAL A 100 -0.51 -14.84 11.82
CA VAL A 100 -1.00 -14.38 10.52
C VAL A 100 -2.29 -13.60 10.70
N LEU A 101 -2.30 -12.32 10.36
CA LEU A 101 -3.50 -11.51 10.23
C LEU A 101 -3.96 -11.57 8.78
N SER A 102 -5.13 -12.18 8.54
CA SER A 102 -5.63 -12.49 7.19
C SER A 102 -6.95 -11.78 6.90
N GLY A 103 -7.02 -11.14 5.73
CA GLY A 103 -8.25 -10.54 5.20
C GLY A 103 -9.17 -11.52 4.48
N ALA A 104 -8.77 -12.80 4.40
CA ALA A 104 -9.55 -13.80 3.71
C ALA A 104 -10.27 -14.73 4.71
N GLU A 105 -11.50 -15.10 4.35
CA GLU A 105 -12.33 -16.07 5.06
C GLU A 105 -12.31 -17.43 4.35
N VAL A 106 -12.65 -18.49 5.07
CA VAL A 106 -12.90 -19.83 4.51
C VAL A 106 -14.40 -20.04 4.35
N PRO A 107 -14.96 -19.93 3.13
CA PRO A 107 -16.38 -20.14 2.92
C PRO A 107 -16.79 -21.56 3.31
N THR A 108 -17.88 -21.68 4.07
CA THR A 108 -18.35 -22.96 4.60
C THR A 108 -19.39 -23.65 3.71
N SER A 109 -19.92 -22.94 2.72
CA SER A 109 -20.93 -23.46 1.80
C SER A 109 -20.56 -23.19 0.35
N TRP A 110 -20.62 -24.27 -0.45
CA TRP A 110 -20.35 -24.26 -1.87
C TRP A 110 -21.46 -25.01 -2.61
N SER A 111 -21.88 -24.48 -3.74
CA SER A 111 -22.85 -25.11 -4.64
C SER A 111 -22.15 -25.55 -5.91
N ALA A 112 -22.19 -26.83 -6.22
CA ALA A 112 -21.69 -27.34 -7.49
C ALA A 112 -22.61 -26.89 -8.63
N SER A 113 -22.02 -26.28 -9.66
CA SER A 113 -22.72 -25.98 -10.91
C SER A 113 -22.35 -27.06 -11.93
N GLY A 114 -23.31 -27.84 -12.40
CA GLY A 114 -23.06 -29.04 -13.18
C GLY A 114 -22.25 -28.80 -14.44
N GLY A 115 -21.13 -29.50 -14.55
CA GLY A 115 -20.62 -29.90 -15.84
C GLY A 115 -21.62 -30.89 -16.46
N SER A 116 -22.05 -30.66 -17.70
CA SER A 116 -22.85 -31.65 -18.40
C SER A 116 -22.03 -32.93 -18.59
N GLU A 117 -22.57 -34.07 -18.13
CA GLU A 117 -21.95 -35.36 -18.38
C GLU A 117 -21.69 -35.49 -19.89
N GLY A 118 -20.41 -35.52 -20.27
CA GLY A 118 -19.97 -35.70 -21.67
C GLY A 118 -19.20 -34.55 -22.33
N SER A 119 -19.05 -33.37 -21.69
CA SER A 119 -18.34 -32.22 -22.32
C SER A 119 -16.87 -32.06 -21.93
N GLY A 120 -16.35 -32.89 -21.03
CA GLY A 120 -14.94 -32.77 -20.57
C GLY A 120 -14.66 -31.49 -19.76
N SER A 121 -15.67 -30.68 -19.45
CA SER A 121 -15.53 -29.52 -18.57
C SER A 121 -15.59 -30.00 -17.12
N ALA A 122 -14.56 -29.69 -16.36
CA ALA A 122 -14.57 -29.84 -14.92
C ALA A 122 -15.76 -29.05 -14.35
N GLY A 123 -16.45 -29.60 -13.33
CA GLY A 123 -17.52 -28.86 -12.65
C GLY A 123 -16.97 -27.56 -12.04
N THR A 124 -17.85 -26.56 -11.90
CA THR A 124 -17.49 -25.35 -11.16
C THR A 124 -18.24 -25.31 -9.83
N TRP A 125 -17.67 -24.66 -8.84
CA TRP A 125 -18.27 -24.44 -7.53
C TRP A 125 -18.42 -22.95 -7.27
N SER A 126 -19.56 -22.56 -6.69
CA SER A 126 -19.83 -21.16 -6.34
C SER A 126 -20.09 -21.02 -4.85
N THR A 127 -19.60 -19.96 -4.24
CA THR A 127 -19.99 -19.56 -2.87
C THR A 127 -21.47 -19.12 -2.85
N SER A 128 -22.03 -18.93 -1.65
CA SER A 128 -23.25 -18.17 -1.46
C SER A 128 -23.09 -16.73 -1.98
N ALA A 129 -24.23 -16.13 -2.38
CA ALA A 129 -24.27 -14.76 -2.92
C ALA A 129 -24.30 -13.71 -1.80
N ASP A 130 -23.36 -13.78 -0.88
CA ASP A 130 -23.20 -12.87 0.27
C ASP A 130 -21.75 -12.43 0.50
N MET A 131 -20.84 -12.81 -0.42
CA MET A 131 -19.44 -12.43 -0.36
C MET A 131 -19.25 -10.97 -0.75
N VAL A 132 -18.13 -10.40 -0.34
CA VAL A 132 -17.79 -9.00 -0.64
C VAL A 132 -17.32 -8.87 -2.08
N ARG A 133 -17.87 -7.88 -2.80
CA ARG A 133 -17.31 -7.27 -4.00
C ARG A 133 -16.61 -5.98 -3.60
N PHE A 134 -15.32 -5.89 -3.83
CA PHE A 134 -14.54 -4.72 -3.38
C PHE A 134 -14.60 -3.56 -4.35
N CYS A 135 -14.60 -3.86 -5.62
CA CYS A 135 -14.58 -2.82 -6.62
C CYS A 135 -15.46 -3.16 -7.81
N THR A 136 -16.38 -2.27 -8.08
CA THR A 136 -17.31 -2.37 -9.19
C THR A 136 -16.89 -1.49 -10.37
N VAL A 137 -16.14 -0.43 -10.09
CA VAL A 137 -15.57 0.50 -11.07
C VAL A 137 -14.10 0.65 -10.73
N CYS A 138 -13.32 -0.35 -11.06
CA CYS A 138 -11.87 -0.31 -10.85
C CYS A 138 -11.19 0.43 -12.01
N THR A 139 -10.05 1.05 -11.72
CA THR A 139 -9.17 1.54 -12.77
C THR A 139 -8.81 0.37 -13.68
N THR A 140 -9.09 0.48 -14.95
CA THR A 140 -8.70 -0.54 -15.91
C THR A 140 -7.19 -0.51 -16.11
N ASN A 141 -6.57 -1.68 -16.04
CA ASN A 141 -5.22 -1.86 -16.55
C ASN A 141 -5.33 -2.26 -18.03
N ALA A 142 -4.60 -1.58 -18.89
CA ALA A 142 -4.55 -1.91 -20.30
C ALA A 142 -3.50 -2.97 -20.64
N ASP A 143 -2.96 -3.69 -19.67
CA ASP A 143 -2.20 -4.90 -19.98
C ASP A 143 -3.13 -5.90 -20.68
N PRO A 144 -2.90 -6.21 -21.97
CA PRO A 144 -3.75 -7.16 -22.69
C PRO A 144 -3.75 -8.58 -22.07
N SER A 145 -2.68 -8.94 -21.36
CA SER A 145 -2.58 -10.24 -20.68
C SER A 145 -3.49 -10.34 -19.47
N ALA A 146 -3.80 -9.22 -18.83
CA ALA A 146 -4.70 -9.15 -17.68
C ALA A 146 -6.18 -8.97 -18.09
N GLU A 147 -6.46 -8.77 -19.38
CA GLU A 147 -7.83 -8.60 -19.94
C GLU A 147 -8.70 -7.60 -19.17
N GLY A 148 -8.10 -6.55 -18.62
CA GLY A 148 -8.80 -5.58 -17.79
C GLY A 148 -9.09 -6.03 -16.35
N MET A 149 -8.62 -7.18 -15.92
CA MET A 149 -8.84 -7.70 -14.55
C MET A 149 -7.79 -7.25 -13.54
N ALA A 150 -6.67 -6.69 -13.96
CA ALA A 150 -5.56 -6.30 -13.08
C ALA A 150 -5.98 -5.33 -11.96
N ALA A 151 -6.86 -4.38 -12.27
CA ALA A 151 -7.34 -3.41 -11.28
C ALA A 151 -8.37 -3.96 -10.29
N HIS A 152 -8.87 -5.17 -10.52
CA HIS A 152 -9.82 -5.80 -9.62
C HIS A 152 -9.10 -6.37 -8.38
N PRO A 153 -9.47 -5.94 -7.18
CA PRO A 153 -8.76 -6.32 -5.97
C PRO A 153 -9.15 -7.68 -5.41
N GLU A 154 -10.22 -8.29 -5.93
CA GLU A 154 -10.72 -9.57 -5.45
C GLU A 154 -9.64 -10.63 -5.50
N GLN A 155 -9.61 -11.51 -4.50
CA GLN A 155 -8.62 -12.58 -4.38
C GLN A 155 -9.25 -13.88 -3.89
N VAL A 156 -8.83 -14.98 -4.50
CA VAL A 156 -9.13 -16.35 -4.06
C VAL A 156 -7.81 -17.11 -3.96
N PHE A 157 -7.69 -17.90 -2.93
CA PHE A 157 -6.53 -18.76 -2.69
C PHE A 157 -6.98 -20.20 -2.54
N VAL A 158 -6.25 -21.12 -3.16
CA VAL A 158 -6.44 -22.55 -3.01
C VAL A 158 -5.14 -23.15 -2.45
N ASP A 159 -5.23 -23.77 -1.28
CA ASP A 159 -4.07 -24.29 -0.54
C ASP A 159 -2.96 -23.24 -0.39
N GLY A 160 -3.36 -21.99 -0.10
CA GLY A 160 -2.48 -20.85 0.10
C GLY A 160 -1.93 -20.22 -1.19
N LYS A 161 -2.27 -20.71 -2.38
CA LYS A 161 -1.82 -20.17 -3.68
C LYS A 161 -2.91 -19.29 -4.29
N PRO A 162 -2.57 -18.08 -4.77
CA PRO A 162 -3.54 -17.19 -5.42
C PRO A 162 -4.02 -17.78 -6.76
N LEU A 163 -5.31 -17.64 -7.05
CA LEU A 163 -5.89 -17.86 -8.37
C LEU A 163 -5.93 -16.56 -9.17
N THR A 164 -5.93 -16.67 -10.49
CA THR A 164 -6.09 -15.51 -11.39
C THR A 164 -7.58 -15.22 -11.62
N GLN A 165 -7.98 -13.96 -11.49
CA GLN A 165 -9.35 -13.53 -11.81
C GLN A 165 -9.55 -13.49 -13.33
N VAL A 166 -10.69 -14.00 -13.78
CA VAL A 166 -11.10 -13.98 -15.19
C VAL A 166 -12.41 -13.22 -15.38
N ALA A 167 -12.65 -12.78 -16.62
CA ALA A 167 -13.78 -11.92 -16.95
C ALA A 167 -15.12 -12.66 -17.07
N SER A 168 -15.08 -13.96 -17.25
CA SER A 168 -16.31 -14.77 -17.42
C SER A 168 -16.23 -16.12 -16.74
N ARG A 169 -17.39 -16.67 -16.39
CA ARG A 169 -17.51 -18.02 -15.82
C ARG A 169 -16.97 -19.13 -16.77
N ALA A 170 -17.00 -18.91 -18.08
CA ALA A 170 -16.53 -19.87 -19.07
C ALA A 170 -15.01 -20.06 -19.07
N GLU A 171 -14.27 -19.09 -18.51
CA GLU A 171 -12.80 -19.09 -18.42
C GLU A 171 -12.31 -19.67 -17.08
N VAL A 172 -13.22 -20.13 -16.22
CA VAL A 172 -12.84 -20.72 -14.93
C VAL A 172 -12.20 -22.09 -15.14
N THR A 173 -11.02 -22.23 -14.55
CA THR A 173 -10.21 -23.47 -14.50
C THR A 173 -9.78 -23.75 -13.06
N ASP A 174 -8.93 -24.74 -12.85
CA ASP A 174 -8.33 -25.03 -11.53
C ASP A 174 -7.34 -23.94 -11.04
N SER A 175 -6.90 -23.05 -11.91
CA SER A 175 -5.99 -21.92 -11.57
C SER A 175 -6.64 -20.54 -11.68
N THR A 176 -7.92 -20.47 -12.02
CA THR A 176 -8.64 -19.21 -12.22
C THR A 176 -9.96 -19.14 -11.43
N PHE A 177 -10.45 -17.94 -11.19
CA PHE A 177 -11.74 -17.70 -10.56
C PHE A 177 -12.50 -16.58 -11.25
N TYR A 178 -13.83 -16.61 -11.11
CA TYR A 178 -14.74 -15.58 -11.60
C TYR A 178 -15.58 -15.04 -10.46
N VAL A 179 -15.90 -13.76 -10.48
CA VAL A 179 -16.81 -13.13 -9.51
C VAL A 179 -18.13 -12.85 -10.21
N ASP A 180 -19.16 -13.54 -9.76
CA ASP A 180 -20.54 -13.40 -10.22
C ASP A 180 -21.24 -12.41 -9.31
N ASP A 181 -21.50 -11.23 -9.83
CA ASP A 181 -22.19 -10.18 -9.13
C ASP A 181 -23.54 -9.93 -9.83
N ASN A 182 -24.64 -10.13 -9.11
CA ASN A 182 -25.97 -9.91 -9.66
C ASN A 182 -26.33 -8.42 -9.81
N ASP A 183 -25.48 -7.52 -9.30
CA ASP A 183 -25.64 -6.10 -9.56
C ASP A 183 -24.89 -5.74 -10.86
N PRO A 184 -25.61 -5.46 -11.97
CA PRO A 184 -24.97 -5.11 -13.25
C PRO A 184 -24.36 -3.73 -13.12
N ILE A 185 -23.14 -3.71 -12.61
CA ILE A 185 -22.39 -2.47 -12.48
C ILE A 185 -21.94 -2.06 -13.87
N THR A 186 -22.46 -0.96 -14.31
CA THR A 186 -22.00 -0.24 -15.47
C THR A 186 -20.52 0.10 -15.28
N MET A 187 -19.65 -0.69 -15.89
CA MET A 187 -18.25 -0.34 -16.09
C MET A 187 -18.22 1.04 -16.71
N LYS A 188 -17.69 2.02 -16.02
CA LYS A 188 -17.56 3.36 -16.56
C LYS A 188 -16.45 3.34 -17.60
N GLU A 189 -16.73 3.90 -18.77
CA GLU A 189 -15.79 4.02 -19.88
C GLU A 189 -14.38 4.44 -19.42
N PRO A 190 -13.31 3.83 -19.94
CA PRO A 190 -11.95 4.22 -19.66
C PRO A 190 -11.73 5.68 -20.07
N GLY A 191 -11.25 6.53 -19.19
CA GLY A 191 -10.81 7.87 -19.56
C GLY A 191 -11.23 9.01 -18.65
N ASN A 192 -11.98 8.80 -17.59
CA ASN A 192 -12.34 9.89 -16.69
C ASN A 192 -12.13 9.50 -15.21
N ASN A 193 -10.87 9.39 -14.83
CA ASN A 193 -10.40 8.85 -13.55
C ASN A 193 -10.63 9.80 -12.35
N ARG A 194 -11.23 10.97 -12.53
CA ARG A 194 -11.33 11.99 -11.48
C ARG A 194 -12.72 12.25 -10.92
N ALA A 195 -13.76 11.73 -11.54
CA ALA A 195 -15.13 12.06 -11.12
C ALA A 195 -15.83 10.86 -10.49
N GLY A 196 -15.74 10.74 -9.18
CA GLY A 196 -16.71 10.02 -8.37
C GLY A 196 -16.54 8.50 -8.32
N PHE A 197 -15.36 8.03 -7.98
CA PHE A 197 -15.19 6.65 -7.56
C PHE A 197 -15.83 6.46 -6.18
N ASN A 198 -17.08 6.08 -6.14
CA ASN A 198 -17.70 5.47 -4.98
C ASN A 198 -17.41 3.97 -5.02
N VAL A 199 -16.14 3.61 -4.86
CA VAL A 199 -15.75 2.22 -4.65
C VAL A 199 -16.15 1.86 -3.22
N LYS A 200 -17.40 1.48 -3.05
CA LYS A 200 -17.85 0.94 -1.77
C LYS A 200 -17.86 -0.56 -1.89
N PRO A 201 -17.10 -1.26 -1.07
CA PRO A 201 -17.30 -2.69 -0.91
C PRO A 201 -18.77 -2.95 -0.61
N HIS A 202 -19.38 -3.91 -1.29
CA HIS A 202 -20.75 -4.33 -1.01
C HIS A 202 -20.83 -5.86 -0.94
N ARG A 203 -21.82 -6.38 -0.24
CA ARG A 203 -22.10 -7.80 -0.21
C ARG A 203 -23.14 -8.16 -1.27
N GLY A 204 -23.02 -9.36 -1.83
CA GLY A 204 -23.95 -9.84 -2.87
C GLY A 204 -23.27 -10.63 -3.97
N ALA A 205 -21.95 -10.71 -3.97
CA ALA A 205 -21.19 -11.46 -4.97
C ALA A 205 -21.07 -12.95 -4.60
N SER A 206 -20.93 -13.79 -5.62
CA SER A 206 -20.51 -15.19 -5.51
C SER A 206 -19.16 -15.36 -6.19
N TYR A 207 -18.29 -16.14 -5.57
CA TYR A 207 -17.00 -16.49 -6.15
C TYR A 207 -17.07 -17.89 -6.75
N VAL A 208 -16.64 -18.02 -8.00
CA VAL A 208 -16.73 -19.25 -8.80
C VAL A 208 -15.32 -19.77 -9.05
N ILE A 209 -15.08 -21.05 -8.72
CA ILE A 209 -13.80 -21.73 -8.86
C ILE A 209 -13.97 -23.06 -9.63
N GLY A 210 -12.85 -23.57 -10.19
CA GLY A 210 -12.82 -24.82 -10.93
C GLY A 210 -12.38 -26.03 -10.14
N VAL A 211 -11.93 -25.86 -8.88
CA VAL A 211 -11.49 -26.99 -8.01
C VAL A 211 -12.60 -27.40 -7.05
N ASP A 212 -12.60 -28.66 -6.64
CA ASP A 212 -13.53 -29.16 -5.63
C ASP A 212 -13.15 -28.66 -4.23
N PRO A 213 -13.93 -27.74 -3.61
CA PRO A 213 -13.58 -27.16 -2.32
C PRO A 213 -13.65 -28.14 -1.15
N SER A 214 -14.18 -29.36 -1.35
CA SER A 214 -14.15 -30.40 -0.33
C SER A 214 -12.78 -31.10 -0.21
N GLN A 215 -11.92 -30.90 -1.21
CA GLN A 215 -10.56 -31.49 -1.27
C GLN A 215 -9.47 -30.46 -1.01
N HIS A 216 -9.80 -29.18 -0.90
CA HIS A 216 -8.86 -28.08 -0.82
C HIS A 216 -9.28 -27.08 0.27
N THR A 217 -8.30 -26.40 0.85
CA THR A 217 -8.57 -25.19 1.64
C THR A 217 -8.73 -24.01 0.69
N VAL A 218 -9.96 -23.50 0.57
CA VAL A 218 -10.26 -22.34 -0.27
C VAL A 218 -10.49 -21.13 0.61
N GLU A 219 -9.77 -20.05 0.37
CA GLU A 219 -9.89 -18.79 1.08
C GLU A 219 -10.29 -17.69 0.10
N VAL A 220 -11.22 -16.83 0.52
CA VAL A 220 -11.73 -15.71 -0.28
C VAL A 220 -11.56 -14.42 0.51
N ALA A 221 -10.88 -13.43 -0.05
CA ALA A 221 -10.69 -12.15 0.60
C ALA A 221 -12.05 -11.49 0.91
N GLN A 222 -12.21 -10.98 2.14
CA GLN A 222 -13.46 -10.35 2.61
C GLN A 222 -13.22 -8.98 3.26
N HIS A 223 -11.96 -8.57 3.44
CA HIS A 223 -11.59 -7.29 4.03
C HIS A 223 -10.63 -6.52 3.12
N SER A 224 -10.81 -5.21 3.04
CA SER A 224 -9.93 -4.33 2.24
C SER A 224 -8.71 -3.87 3.03
N ARG A 225 -8.86 -3.66 4.33
CA ARG A 225 -7.81 -3.15 5.21
C ARG A 225 -7.63 -4.02 6.43
N ALA A 226 -6.37 -4.18 6.86
CA ALA A 226 -6.01 -4.91 8.06
C ALA A 226 -5.98 -4.00 9.28
N LEU A 227 -5.16 -2.95 9.21
CA LEU A 227 -4.84 -2.08 10.33
C LEU A 227 -4.81 -0.61 9.90
N SER A 228 -5.33 0.24 10.76
CA SER A 228 -5.11 1.68 10.74
C SER A 228 -4.42 2.09 12.06
N LEU A 229 -3.12 2.42 11.98
CA LEU A 229 -2.28 2.84 13.10
C LEU A 229 -2.37 4.37 13.20
N LEU A 230 -3.16 4.89 14.15
CA LEU A 230 -3.61 6.29 14.18
C LEU A 230 -3.15 7.05 15.42
N SER A 231 -2.17 6.56 16.14
CA SER A 231 -1.64 7.22 17.35
C SER A 231 -0.12 7.27 17.31
N ASP A 232 0.45 8.13 18.14
CA ASP A 232 1.90 8.20 18.32
C ASP A 232 2.45 6.96 19.04
N ASN A 233 3.72 6.68 18.78
CA ASN A 233 4.49 5.61 19.45
C ASN A 233 3.84 4.22 19.34
N ILE A 234 3.24 3.91 18.20
CA ILE A 234 2.78 2.55 17.90
C ILE A 234 3.95 1.72 17.39
N THR A 235 4.07 0.50 17.91
CA THR A 235 4.95 -0.54 17.37
C THR A 235 4.13 -1.69 16.81
N LEU A 236 4.41 -2.09 15.55
CA LEU A 236 3.89 -3.30 14.92
C LEU A 236 5.05 -4.21 14.55
N SER A 237 5.12 -5.42 15.11
CA SER A 237 6.30 -6.26 14.86
C SER A 237 6.04 -7.76 14.81
N GLY A 238 6.71 -8.44 13.88
CA GLY A 238 6.77 -9.88 13.77
C GLY A 238 5.51 -10.57 13.23
N LEU A 239 4.57 -9.84 12.63
CA LEU A 239 3.34 -10.38 12.09
C LEU A 239 3.46 -10.62 10.58
N THR A 240 2.75 -11.63 10.08
CA THR A 240 2.38 -11.70 8.67
C THR A 240 1.00 -11.07 8.50
N VAL A 241 0.89 -10.09 7.59
CA VAL A 241 -0.38 -9.43 7.23
C VAL A 241 -0.62 -9.73 5.75
N GLU A 242 -1.73 -10.42 5.45
CA GLU A 242 -1.95 -10.95 4.10
C GLU A 242 -3.40 -11.01 3.64
N LYS A 243 -3.59 -11.13 2.32
CA LYS A 243 -4.88 -11.45 1.67
C LYS A 243 -5.98 -10.41 1.94
N TYR A 244 -5.60 -9.17 2.14
CA TYR A 244 -6.53 -8.05 2.13
C TYR A 244 -6.68 -7.51 0.71
N SER A 245 -7.82 -6.92 0.40
CA SER A 245 -8.15 -6.48 -0.95
C SER A 245 -8.37 -4.97 -1.06
N PRO A 246 -7.36 -4.13 -0.74
CA PRO A 246 -7.46 -2.72 -1.04
C PRO A 246 -7.51 -2.49 -2.55
N VAL A 247 -8.25 -1.47 -2.96
CA VAL A 247 -8.29 -1.00 -4.34
C VAL A 247 -7.07 -0.12 -4.64
N GLN A 248 -6.69 0.00 -5.90
CA GLN A 248 -5.54 0.81 -6.31
C GLN A 248 -5.81 2.33 -6.26
N GLU A 249 -6.96 2.77 -5.83
CA GLU A 249 -7.37 4.17 -5.88
C GLU A 249 -6.61 5.05 -4.88
N TRP A 250 -5.89 6.06 -5.38
CA TRP A 250 -5.17 7.04 -4.56
C TRP A 250 -6.09 8.10 -3.93
N ASN A 251 -7.29 8.25 -4.46
CA ASN A 251 -8.26 9.27 -4.03
C ASN A 251 -9.39 8.68 -3.19
N TYR A 252 -9.23 7.49 -2.65
CA TYR A 252 -10.20 6.95 -1.71
C TYR A 252 -10.15 7.73 -0.41
N THR A 253 -11.17 8.54 -0.19
CA THR A 253 -11.37 9.18 1.12
C THR A 253 -12.04 8.17 2.02
N ASP A 254 -11.31 7.63 2.97
CA ASP A 254 -11.91 6.84 4.02
C ASP A 254 -12.79 7.76 4.87
N PRO A 255 -14.11 7.51 4.96
CA PRO A 255 -15.00 8.38 5.71
C PRO A 255 -14.73 8.36 7.22
N GLU A 256 -14.03 7.33 7.72
CA GLU A 256 -13.72 7.20 9.16
C GLU A 256 -12.42 7.93 9.52
N ILE A 257 -11.46 7.97 8.62
CA ILE A 257 -10.14 8.58 8.86
C ILE A 257 -10.07 10.02 8.35
N GLY A 258 -10.99 10.42 7.48
CA GLY A 258 -11.12 11.81 7.02
C GLY A 258 -9.98 12.30 6.12
N GLY A 259 -9.24 11.40 5.49
CA GLY A 259 -8.09 11.72 4.64
C GLY A 259 -8.05 10.95 3.33
N ASN A 260 -7.22 11.42 2.43
CA ASN A 260 -6.89 10.71 1.20
C ASN A 260 -5.89 9.59 1.53
N THR A 261 -6.39 8.48 2.05
CA THR A 261 -5.55 7.39 2.56
C THR A 261 -5.11 6.41 1.48
N GLY A 262 -5.63 6.54 0.26
CA GLY A 262 -5.41 5.56 -0.79
C GLY A 262 -5.88 4.16 -0.41
N GLY A 263 -5.87 3.25 -1.35
CA GLY A 263 -6.14 1.83 -1.09
C GLY A 263 -4.90 1.16 -0.51
N VAL A 264 -4.83 1.02 0.80
CA VAL A 264 -3.70 0.37 1.48
C VAL A 264 -4.16 -0.73 2.42
N MET A 265 -3.38 -1.80 2.53
CA MET A 265 -3.65 -2.90 3.44
C MET A 265 -3.37 -2.51 4.90
N VAL A 266 -2.26 -1.81 5.15
CA VAL A 266 -1.93 -1.24 6.45
C VAL A 266 -1.64 0.24 6.30
N PHE A 267 -2.37 1.07 7.03
CA PHE A 267 -2.17 2.52 7.07
C PHE A 267 -1.54 2.94 8.39
N ALA A 268 -0.59 3.85 8.36
CA ALA A 268 0.09 4.36 9.54
C ALA A 268 0.26 5.88 9.50
N SER A 269 -0.09 6.56 10.60
CA SER A 269 0.03 8.00 10.80
C SER A 269 0.35 8.29 12.26
N GLY A 270 1.19 9.28 12.52
CA GLY A 270 1.59 9.68 13.88
C GLY A 270 3.10 9.83 14.04
N THR A 271 3.53 10.15 15.22
CA THR A 271 4.94 10.36 15.57
C THR A 271 5.53 9.12 16.27
N GLY A 272 6.78 8.77 15.95
CA GLY A 272 7.47 7.67 16.64
C GLY A 272 6.93 6.29 16.29
N LEU A 273 6.41 6.10 15.08
CA LEU A 273 5.95 4.81 14.59
C LEU A 273 7.12 3.85 14.38
N ASN A 274 6.92 2.58 14.75
CA ASN A 274 7.89 1.53 14.52
C ASN A 274 7.21 0.30 13.88
N VAL A 275 7.53 0.03 12.60
CA VAL A 275 7.01 -1.11 11.85
C VAL A 275 8.18 -2.00 11.49
N THR A 276 8.35 -3.13 12.20
CA THR A 276 9.59 -3.90 12.11
C THR A 276 9.37 -5.41 12.08
N GLY A 277 10.13 -6.12 11.22
CA GLY A 277 10.13 -7.58 11.17
C GLY A 277 8.82 -8.22 10.72
N ASN A 278 7.99 -7.50 9.97
CA ASN A 278 6.72 -8.00 9.48
C ASN A 278 6.84 -8.54 8.04
N THR A 279 5.89 -9.37 7.66
CA THR A 279 5.66 -9.74 6.25
C THR A 279 4.33 -9.17 5.79
N PHE A 280 4.34 -8.34 4.74
CA PHE A 280 3.17 -7.80 4.07
C PHE A 280 3.06 -8.41 2.68
N ARG A 281 1.99 -9.18 2.42
CA ARG A 281 1.82 -9.83 1.12
C ARG A 281 0.37 -9.95 0.70
N TYR A 282 0.16 -10.07 -0.61
CA TYR A 282 -1.16 -10.24 -1.22
C TYR A 282 -2.13 -9.11 -0.89
N SER A 283 -1.74 -7.89 -1.18
CA SER A 283 -2.55 -6.68 -0.95
C SER A 283 -3.55 -6.40 -2.09
N GLY A 284 -4.17 -7.37 -2.68
CA GLY A 284 -5.17 -7.15 -3.73
C GLY A 284 -4.66 -6.27 -4.89
N ALA A 285 -5.24 -5.11 -5.10
CA ALA A 285 -4.81 -4.16 -6.13
C ALA A 285 -4.16 -2.87 -5.57
N GLY A 286 -4.23 -2.66 -4.26
CA GLY A 286 -3.67 -1.48 -3.59
C GLY A 286 -2.29 -1.71 -3.00
N SER A 287 -1.83 -0.74 -2.23
CA SER A 287 -0.53 -0.80 -1.56
C SER A 287 -0.55 -1.71 -0.34
N ALA A 288 0.60 -2.31 -0.02
CA ALA A 288 0.72 -3.11 1.19
C ALA A 288 0.80 -2.24 2.45
N LEU A 289 1.68 -1.23 2.46
CA LEU A 289 1.90 -0.31 3.58
C LEU A 289 1.81 1.14 3.11
N GLY A 290 1.04 1.96 3.80
CA GLY A 290 0.96 3.39 3.58
C GLY A 290 1.31 4.17 4.84
N ILE A 291 2.26 5.08 4.73
CA ILE A 291 2.68 5.97 5.81
C ILE A 291 2.38 7.41 5.38
N ALA A 292 1.55 8.09 6.14
CA ALA A 292 1.22 9.48 5.81
C ALA A 292 1.10 10.35 7.07
N ASN A 293 1.54 11.59 6.96
CA ASN A 293 1.59 12.54 8.08
C ASN A 293 2.31 11.95 9.30
N ALA A 294 3.41 11.21 9.05
CA ALA A 294 4.19 10.56 10.08
C ALA A 294 5.51 11.29 10.30
N HIS A 295 5.94 11.33 11.56
CA HIS A 295 7.19 11.98 11.95
C HIS A 295 8.01 11.01 12.81
N ASP A 296 9.35 11.03 12.63
CA ASP A 296 10.25 10.19 13.40
C ASP A 296 9.87 8.68 13.34
N ALA A 297 9.52 8.20 12.13
CA ALA A 297 9.06 6.83 11.91
C ALA A 297 10.22 5.91 11.48
N THR A 298 10.16 4.64 11.89
CA THR A 298 11.07 3.59 11.47
C THR A 298 10.30 2.44 10.82
N VAL A 299 10.75 2.02 9.63
CA VAL A 299 10.27 0.85 8.91
C VAL A 299 11.47 -0.04 8.62
N SER A 300 11.63 -1.14 9.36
CA SER A 300 12.83 -1.95 9.24
C SER A 300 12.57 -3.45 9.24
N ASP A 301 13.46 -4.18 8.59
CA ASP A 301 13.45 -5.65 8.60
C ASP A 301 12.14 -6.29 8.12
N ASN A 302 11.34 -5.58 7.30
CA ASN A 302 10.09 -6.09 6.77
C ASN A 302 10.28 -6.74 5.40
N HIS A 303 9.39 -7.67 5.07
CA HIS A 303 9.24 -8.23 3.74
C HIS A 303 7.92 -7.72 3.13
N LEU A 304 8.01 -7.01 2.01
CA LEU A 304 6.86 -6.53 1.24
C LEU A 304 6.86 -7.27 -0.10
N VAL A 305 6.12 -8.39 -0.16
CA VAL A 305 6.27 -9.34 -1.25
C VAL A 305 4.93 -9.74 -1.88
N ASP A 306 4.92 -9.98 -3.18
CA ASP A 306 3.75 -10.47 -3.95
C ASP A 306 2.49 -9.61 -3.76
N ASN A 307 2.64 -8.30 -3.60
CA ASN A 307 1.52 -7.38 -3.47
C ASN A 307 0.95 -6.99 -4.83
N GLY A 308 -0.36 -6.78 -4.90
CA GLY A 308 -1.05 -6.51 -6.16
C GLY A 308 -0.66 -5.19 -6.82
N GLY A 309 -0.35 -4.19 -6.01
CA GLY A 309 0.09 -2.87 -6.45
C GLY A 309 1.41 -2.46 -5.82
N VAL A 310 1.45 -1.25 -5.28
CA VAL A 310 2.63 -0.64 -4.64
C VAL A 310 3.00 -1.37 -3.35
N GLY A 311 4.28 -1.59 -3.11
CA GLY A 311 4.76 -2.16 -1.85
C GLY A 311 4.53 -1.20 -0.69
N MET A 312 5.09 0.02 -0.77
CA MET A 312 4.97 1.04 0.29
C MET A 312 4.80 2.45 -0.29
N GLY A 313 3.94 3.24 0.33
CA GLY A 313 3.82 4.68 0.09
C GLY A 313 4.23 5.50 1.31
N ILE A 314 4.94 6.62 1.11
CA ILE A 314 5.25 7.60 2.15
C ILE A 314 4.79 8.97 1.64
N ASN A 315 3.93 9.65 2.41
CA ASN A 315 3.42 10.96 2.00
C ASN A 315 3.38 11.93 3.18
N ARG A 316 3.74 13.21 2.95
CA ARG A 316 3.67 14.29 3.95
C ARG A 316 4.30 13.92 5.29
N SER A 317 5.46 13.28 5.23
CA SER A 317 6.14 12.72 6.40
C SER A 317 7.56 13.29 6.54
N SER A 318 8.11 13.24 7.74
CA SER A 318 9.47 13.72 7.99
C SER A 318 10.25 12.81 8.93
N ASN A 319 11.59 12.79 8.75
CA ASN A 319 12.49 11.95 9.56
C ASN A 319 12.09 10.47 9.53
N VAL A 320 11.81 9.94 8.34
CA VAL A 320 11.43 8.53 8.17
C VAL A 320 12.65 7.71 7.81
N THR A 321 12.93 6.68 8.59
CA THR A 321 13.99 5.70 8.29
C THR A 321 13.35 4.42 7.74
N VAL A 322 13.81 4.01 6.55
CA VAL A 322 13.41 2.77 5.87
C VAL A 322 14.66 1.94 5.65
N GLU A 323 14.85 0.86 6.40
CA GLU A 323 16.10 0.12 6.34
C GLU A 323 15.97 -1.39 6.51
N ASN A 324 16.88 -2.14 5.88
CA ASN A 324 16.96 -3.60 5.94
C ASN A 324 15.67 -4.32 5.46
N ASN A 325 14.85 -3.69 4.64
CA ASN A 325 13.65 -4.33 4.13
C ASN A 325 13.91 -5.05 2.81
N LEU A 326 13.04 -6.01 2.48
CA LEU A 326 13.01 -6.73 1.22
C LEU A 326 11.71 -6.44 0.46
N TRP A 327 11.84 -6.05 -0.81
CA TRP A 327 10.73 -6.00 -1.77
C TRP A 327 10.97 -7.04 -2.86
N SER A 328 9.92 -7.80 -3.20
CA SER A 328 9.95 -8.76 -4.31
C SER A 328 8.54 -9.06 -4.80
N GLY A 329 8.36 -9.23 -6.11
CA GLY A 329 7.09 -9.67 -6.70
C GLY A 329 5.92 -8.70 -6.54
N ASN A 330 6.15 -7.43 -6.14
CA ASN A 330 5.09 -6.43 -6.07
C ASN A 330 4.64 -6.03 -7.48
N ASN A 331 3.49 -5.36 -7.58
CA ASN A 331 2.78 -5.17 -8.82
C ASN A 331 2.41 -6.51 -9.49
N SER A 332 2.05 -7.50 -8.70
CA SER A 332 1.66 -8.83 -9.18
C SER A 332 0.40 -8.81 -10.06
N LYS A 333 -0.36 -7.73 -10.03
CA LYS A 333 -1.50 -7.49 -10.93
C LYS A 333 -1.08 -6.95 -12.31
N GLY A 334 0.20 -6.63 -12.53
CA GLY A 334 0.71 -6.19 -13.82
C GLY A 334 0.22 -4.81 -14.25
N PHE A 335 0.03 -3.87 -13.33
CA PHE A 335 -0.31 -2.50 -13.70
C PHE A 335 0.80 -1.87 -14.53
N ILE A 336 0.42 -1.19 -15.61
CA ILE A 336 1.35 -0.45 -16.45
C ILE A 336 1.01 1.05 -16.45
N THR A 337 2.01 1.88 -16.23
CA THR A 337 1.85 3.33 -16.06
C THR A 337 1.18 4.00 -17.25
N LYS A 338 1.43 3.53 -18.47
CA LYS A 338 0.90 4.11 -19.70
C LYS A 338 -0.63 4.18 -19.72
N ASP A 339 -1.28 3.22 -19.13
CA ASP A 339 -2.71 3.01 -19.31
C ASP A 339 -3.55 3.38 -18.08
N CYS A 340 -2.90 3.54 -16.95
CA CYS A 340 -3.51 4.11 -15.77
C CYS A 340 -3.50 5.65 -15.78
N GLY A 341 -2.96 6.26 -16.84
CA GLY A 341 -2.73 7.70 -16.89
C GLY A 341 -1.63 8.13 -15.88
N ALA A 342 -1.56 9.41 -15.59
CA ALA A 342 -0.56 9.98 -14.68
C ALA A 342 -0.66 9.49 -13.21
N TYR A 343 -1.59 8.59 -12.91
CA TYR A 343 -1.93 8.20 -11.55
C TYR A 343 -1.54 6.77 -11.18
N CYS A 344 -1.15 5.93 -12.12
CA CYS A 344 -0.56 4.63 -11.83
C CYS A 344 0.95 4.76 -11.60
N ALA A 345 1.29 5.27 -10.46
CA ALA A 345 2.69 5.35 -10.06
C ALA A 345 3.10 4.01 -9.42
N MET A 346 3.37 3.01 -10.24
CA MET A 346 3.82 1.72 -9.76
C MET A 346 5.25 1.81 -9.25
N SER A 347 5.43 1.48 -7.99
CA SER A 347 6.74 1.45 -7.36
C SER A 347 6.75 0.45 -6.20
N ASP A 348 7.93 -0.04 -5.83
CA ASP A 348 8.05 -0.77 -4.58
C ASP A 348 7.97 0.18 -3.40
N THR A 349 8.61 1.34 -3.52
CA THR A 349 8.45 2.44 -2.56
C THR A 349 8.25 3.75 -3.30
N LYS A 350 7.15 4.47 -3.03
CA LYS A 350 6.93 5.84 -3.50
C LYS A 350 6.90 6.81 -2.34
N VAL A 351 7.68 7.88 -2.45
CA VAL A 351 7.76 8.96 -1.47
C VAL A 351 7.31 10.25 -2.13
N THR A 352 6.39 10.97 -1.50
CA THR A 352 5.90 12.27 -1.98
C THR A 352 5.79 13.26 -0.83
N HIS A 353 6.00 14.57 -1.11
CA HIS A 353 5.76 15.67 -0.15
C HIS A 353 6.43 15.44 1.22
N SER A 354 7.63 14.91 1.24
CA SER A 354 8.28 14.45 2.47
C SER A 354 9.71 14.97 2.58
N GLU A 355 10.24 15.01 3.79
CA GLU A 355 11.61 15.48 4.03
C GLU A 355 12.38 14.57 4.97
N ASN A 356 13.72 14.56 4.81
CA ASN A 356 14.62 13.75 5.64
C ASN A 356 14.25 12.27 5.65
N VAL A 357 13.87 11.70 4.50
CA VAL A 357 13.62 10.26 4.35
C VAL A 357 14.96 9.58 4.07
N ARG A 358 15.32 8.64 4.93
CA ARG A 358 16.50 7.81 4.77
C ARG A 358 16.09 6.41 4.34
N TYR A 359 16.29 6.08 3.07
CA TYR A 359 16.12 4.74 2.52
C TYR A 359 17.49 4.08 2.41
N ALA A 360 17.78 3.05 3.23
CA ALA A 360 19.13 2.50 3.28
C ALA A 360 19.16 1.00 3.60
N TYR A 361 20.17 0.30 3.08
CA TYR A 361 20.39 -1.13 3.32
C TYR A 361 19.23 -2.04 2.89
N ASN A 362 18.40 -1.56 1.99
CA ASN A 362 17.26 -2.28 1.50
C ASN A 362 17.63 -3.15 0.30
N THR A 363 16.84 -4.19 0.07
CA THR A 363 16.94 -5.04 -1.11
C THR A 363 15.64 -5.01 -1.90
N VAL A 364 15.74 -4.76 -3.21
CA VAL A 364 14.64 -4.93 -4.17
C VAL A 364 15.08 -5.97 -5.18
N ASP A 365 14.47 -7.15 -5.15
CA ASP A 365 14.91 -8.30 -5.94
C ASP A 365 13.76 -8.93 -6.74
N TYR A 366 13.86 -8.81 -8.07
CA TYR A 366 12.94 -9.41 -9.02
C TYR A 366 13.52 -10.63 -9.75
N SER A 367 14.66 -11.13 -9.34
CA SER A 367 15.30 -12.29 -9.97
C SER A 367 14.45 -13.57 -9.92
N GLN A 368 13.53 -13.68 -8.97
CA GLN A 368 12.66 -14.85 -8.76
C GLN A 368 11.22 -14.65 -9.25
N SER A 369 10.86 -13.46 -9.73
CA SER A 369 9.46 -13.13 -10.05
C SER A 369 8.91 -13.84 -11.30
N GLY A 370 9.74 -14.58 -12.02
CA GLY A 370 9.34 -15.21 -13.29
C GLY A 370 8.98 -14.22 -14.39
N THR A 371 9.00 -12.93 -14.09
CA THR A 371 8.82 -11.87 -15.07
C THR A 371 10.10 -11.80 -15.90
N ASP A 372 9.97 -12.05 -17.20
CA ASP A 372 11.09 -11.87 -18.12
C ASP A 372 11.38 -10.37 -18.26
N HIS A 373 12.29 -9.90 -17.43
CA HIS A 373 12.76 -8.51 -17.48
C HIS A 373 13.64 -8.22 -18.70
N SER A 374 13.89 -9.21 -19.57
CA SER A 374 14.52 -8.97 -20.89
C SER A 374 13.64 -8.05 -21.76
N GLU A 375 12.34 -7.98 -21.52
CA GLU A 375 11.44 -6.98 -22.08
C GLU A 375 11.51 -5.60 -21.37
N LEU A 376 12.39 -5.38 -20.44
CA LEU A 376 12.73 -4.05 -19.91
C LEU A 376 13.03 -3.01 -21.00
N SER A 377 13.23 -3.50 -22.22
CA SER A 377 13.43 -2.69 -23.41
C SER A 377 12.23 -1.82 -23.78
N SER A 378 11.02 -2.04 -23.26
CA SER A 378 9.91 -1.16 -23.60
C SER A 378 9.71 -0.07 -22.55
N TRP A 379 10.39 1.05 -22.74
CA TRP A 379 10.20 2.33 -22.00
C TRP A 379 8.73 2.71 -21.83
N THR A 380 7.89 2.18 -22.68
CA THR A 380 6.49 2.54 -22.76
C THR A 380 5.58 1.66 -21.94
N ASN A 381 6.01 0.47 -21.52
CA ASN A 381 5.08 -0.53 -21.01
C ASN A 381 5.26 -0.92 -19.54
N ASN A 382 6.43 -0.72 -18.94
CA ASN A 382 6.61 -1.03 -17.54
C ASN A 382 7.48 0.03 -16.85
N ARG A 383 6.84 0.94 -16.11
CA ARG A 383 7.52 2.00 -15.37
C ARG A 383 7.53 1.72 -13.88
N GLN A 384 7.60 0.46 -13.48
CA GLN A 384 7.80 0.17 -12.08
C GLN A 384 9.15 0.70 -11.61
N VAL A 385 9.15 1.44 -10.53
CA VAL A 385 10.33 2.04 -9.92
C VAL A 385 10.56 1.38 -8.57
N ALA A 386 11.76 0.93 -8.30
CA ALA A 386 12.04 0.32 -7.00
C ALA A 386 11.95 1.36 -5.87
N ILE A 387 12.59 2.52 -6.01
CA ILE A 387 12.39 3.66 -5.11
C ILE A 387 12.18 4.95 -5.90
N TRP A 388 11.07 5.63 -5.67
CA TRP A 388 10.67 6.84 -6.35
C TRP A 388 10.46 8.00 -5.37
N PHE A 389 11.31 9.01 -5.47
CA PHE A 389 11.13 10.31 -4.82
C PHE A 389 10.42 11.23 -5.79
N ASP A 390 9.18 11.61 -5.50
CA ASP A 390 8.30 12.37 -6.40
C ASP A 390 7.60 13.52 -5.68
N GLU A 391 7.23 14.55 -6.41
CA GLU A 391 6.41 15.68 -5.95
C GLU A 391 6.88 16.29 -4.61
N GLY A 392 8.12 16.75 -4.55
CA GLY A 392 8.60 17.52 -3.41
C GLY A 392 9.22 16.70 -2.28
N VAL A 393 10.08 15.75 -2.61
CA VAL A 393 10.92 15.08 -1.61
C VAL A 393 12.19 15.90 -1.36
N LEU A 394 12.42 16.25 -0.08
CA LEU A 394 13.48 17.17 0.32
C LEU A 394 14.54 16.47 1.16
N ASN A 395 15.82 16.82 0.92
CA ASN A 395 16.95 16.46 1.78
C ASN A 395 16.98 14.97 2.17
N SER A 396 16.56 14.10 1.26
CA SER A 396 16.39 12.68 1.48
C SER A 396 17.48 11.85 0.81
N SER A 397 17.57 10.57 1.13
CA SER A 397 18.68 9.77 0.63
C SER A 397 18.30 8.31 0.34
N VAL A 398 18.92 7.76 -0.71
CA VAL A 398 18.92 6.33 -1.06
C VAL A 398 20.35 5.84 -0.93
N LEU A 399 20.61 4.99 0.06
CA LEU A 399 21.95 4.64 0.47
C LEU A 399 22.17 3.13 0.60
N ALA A 400 23.32 2.64 0.19
CA ALA A 400 23.81 1.29 0.47
C ALA A 400 22.77 0.17 0.26
N SER A 401 21.90 0.35 -0.72
CA SER A 401 20.81 -0.57 -1.05
C SER A 401 21.17 -1.40 -2.29
N HIS A 402 20.53 -2.55 -2.42
CA HIS A 402 20.74 -3.50 -3.49
C HIS A 402 19.49 -3.64 -4.36
N PHE A 403 19.63 -3.45 -5.65
CA PHE A 403 18.56 -3.54 -6.64
C PHE A 403 18.92 -4.57 -7.69
N VAL A 404 18.07 -5.58 -7.88
CA VAL A 404 18.32 -6.70 -8.79
C VAL A 404 17.17 -6.87 -9.77
N ASN A 405 17.49 -6.80 -11.06
CA ASN A 405 16.53 -7.00 -12.17
C ASN A 405 15.29 -6.09 -12.06
N VAL A 406 15.49 -4.80 -11.93
CA VAL A 406 14.41 -3.82 -11.76
C VAL A 406 14.25 -2.94 -13.02
N PRO A 407 13.02 -2.54 -13.40
CA PRO A 407 12.83 -1.63 -14.53
C PRO A 407 13.55 -0.29 -14.33
N THR A 408 13.34 0.36 -13.20
CA THR A 408 14.08 1.54 -12.76
C THR A 408 14.44 1.37 -11.29
N ALA A 409 15.73 1.47 -10.94
CA ALA A 409 16.13 1.25 -9.55
C ALA A 409 15.83 2.49 -8.69
N VAL A 410 16.33 3.66 -9.06
CA VAL A 410 16.10 4.89 -8.30
C VAL A 410 15.59 5.98 -9.24
N PHE A 411 14.48 6.62 -8.89
CA PHE A 411 14.00 7.80 -9.58
C PHE A 411 13.85 8.97 -8.60
N VAL A 412 14.54 10.07 -8.88
CA VAL A 412 14.43 11.35 -8.18
C VAL A 412 13.76 12.33 -9.12
N GLU A 413 12.50 12.63 -8.85
CA GLU A 413 11.64 13.45 -9.70
C GLU A 413 11.10 14.65 -8.93
N VAL A 414 11.14 15.82 -9.54
CA VAL A 414 10.61 17.10 -9.04
C VAL A 414 10.85 17.34 -7.54
N SER A 415 12.08 17.15 -7.13
CA SER A 415 12.53 17.09 -5.74
C SER A 415 13.80 17.93 -5.51
N LYS A 416 14.31 18.02 -4.26
CA LYS A 416 15.45 18.90 -3.97
C LYS A 416 16.37 18.36 -2.89
N GLY A 417 17.69 18.52 -3.10
CA GLY A 417 18.71 18.25 -2.10
C GLY A 417 18.97 16.77 -1.81
N ASN A 418 18.54 15.88 -2.70
CA ASN A 418 18.58 14.44 -2.47
C ASN A 418 19.93 13.81 -2.80
N THR A 419 20.24 12.68 -2.14
CA THR A 419 21.47 11.94 -2.33
C THR A 419 21.18 10.48 -2.69
N VAL A 420 21.82 9.98 -3.75
CA VAL A 420 21.82 8.57 -4.16
C VAL A 420 23.25 8.07 -4.10
N ALA A 421 23.59 7.24 -3.12
CA ALA A 421 24.98 6.89 -2.90
C ALA A 421 25.22 5.46 -2.41
N SER A 422 26.35 4.89 -2.83
CA SER A 422 26.85 3.58 -2.38
C SER A 422 25.89 2.41 -2.65
N ASN A 423 25.00 2.54 -3.63
CA ASN A 423 24.07 1.48 -4.00
C ASN A 423 24.73 0.51 -4.99
N LEU A 424 24.27 -0.75 -4.95
CA LEU A 424 24.56 -1.77 -5.95
C LEU A 424 23.31 -2.00 -6.79
N ILE A 425 23.41 -1.81 -8.10
CA ILE A 425 22.32 -1.99 -9.06
C ILE A 425 22.80 -3.01 -10.10
N GLU A 426 22.12 -4.15 -10.17
CA GLU A 426 22.46 -5.29 -11.03
C GLU A 426 21.28 -5.65 -11.94
N GLY A 427 21.38 -5.29 -13.22
CA GLY A 427 20.28 -5.51 -14.18
C GLY A 427 19.13 -4.51 -14.01
N ALA A 428 19.17 -3.42 -14.77
CA ALA A 428 18.12 -2.43 -14.75
C ALA A 428 17.83 -1.87 -16.17
N GLY A 429 16.60 -1.48 -16.43
CA GLY A 429 16.32 -0.64 -17.57
C GLY A 429 17.00 0.71 -17.38
N VAL A 430 16.71 1.39 -16.28
CA VAL A 430 17.43 2.59 -15.84
C VAL A 430 17.95 2.39 -14.42
N GLY A 431 19.23 2.57 -14.22
CA GLY A 431 19.83 2.46 -12.88
C GLY A 431 19.39 3.62 -11.99
N ILE A 432 19.76 4.83 -12.32
CA ILE A 432 19.41 6.03 -11.55
C ILE A 432 18.87 7.08 -12.52
N GLN A 433 17.68 7.60 -12.24
CA GLN A 433 17.01 8.62 -13.03
C GLN A 433 16.82 9.89 -12.18
N VAL A 434 17.12 11.05 -12.77
CA VAL A 434 16.92 12.36 -12.14
C VAL A 434 16.19 13.26 -13.13
N ALA A 435 15.07 13.83 -12.72
CA ALA A 435 14.29 14.74 -13.55
C ALA A 435 13.65 15.87 -12.73
N GLY A 436 13.62 17.08 -13.27
CA GLY A 436 12.98 18.22 -12.63
C GLY A 436 13.46 18.46 -11.19
N SER A 437 14.69 18.11 -10.87
CA SER A 437 15.17 18.05 -9.48
C SER A 437 16.42 18.90 -9.26
N GLU A 438 16.42 19.61 -8.13
CA GLU A 438 17.48 20.53 -7.75
C GLU A 438 18.50 19.86 -6.81
N SER A 439 19.80 20.16 -7.01
CA SER A 439 20.89 19.80 -6.10
C SER A 439 20.98 18.30 -5.76
N THR A 440 20.71 17.42 -6.73
CA THR A 440 20.79 15.97 -6.56
C THR A 440 22.25 15.51 -6.65
N ARG A 441 22.68 14.65 -5.73
CA ARG A 441 24.01 14.09 -5.69
C ARG A 441 23.99 12.58 -5.93
N VAL A 442 24.72 12.11 -6.94
CA VAL A 442 24.80 10.69 -7.34
C VAL A 442 26.26 10.26 -7.28
N TRP A 443 26.64 9.48 -6.28
CA TRP A 443 28.04 9.15 -6.08
C TRP A 443 28.29 7.78 -5.43
N ASN A 444 29.46 7.18 -5.73
CA ASN A 444 29.88 5.86 -5.22
C ASN A 444 28.91 4.71 -5.52
N ASN A 445 28.03 4.83 -6.49
CA ASN A 445 27.16 3.72 -6.86
C ASN A 445 27.90 2.77 -7.81
N THR A 446 27.55 1.50 -7.76
CA THR A 446 27.92 0.49 -8.75
C THR A 446 26.68 0.09 -9.51
N VAL A 447 26.67 0.37 -10.82
CA VAL A 447 25.56 0.02 -11.72
C VAL A 447 26.11 -0.89 -12.80
N THR A 448 25.62 -2.12 -12.85
CA THR A 448 26.03 -3.13 -13.82
C THR A 448 24.84 -3.67 -14.57
N HIS A 449 25.04 -4.04 -15.85
CA HIS A 449 24.00 -4.64 -16.70
C HIS A 449 22.73 -3.77 -16.80
N ALA A 450 22.88 -2.44 -16.87
CA ALA A 450 21.77 -1.53 -17.09
C ALA A 450 21.73 -1.08 -18.55
N LEU A 451 20.54 -0.83 -19.10
CA LEU A 451 20.42 -0.19 -20.42
C LEU A 451 20.94 1.25 -20.35
N THR A 452 20.50 2.01 -19.36
CA THR A 452 21.05 3.32 -19.03
C THR A 452 21.43 3.33 -17.56
N SER A 453 22.72 3.51 -17.25
CA SER A 453 23.16 3.47 -15.85
C SER A 453 22.70 4.70 -15.08
N ILE A 454 22.86 5.90 -15.65
CA ILE A 454 22.39 7.16 -15.05
C ILE A 454 21.74 8.00 -16.15
N SER A 455 20.50 8.43 -15.93
CA SER A 455 19.76 9.34 -16.81
C SER A 455 19.43 10.64 -16.07
N VAL A 456 19.82 11.77 -16.61
CA VAL A 456 19.47 13.09 -16.10
C VAL A 456 18.76 13.84 -17.21
N TYR A 457 17.55 14.31 -16.97
CA TYR A 457 16.85 15.05 -17.99
C TYR A 457 16.00 16.18 -17.41
N GLU A 458 15.76 17.17 -18.27
CA GLU A 458 14.80 18.23 -18.01
C GLU A 458 13.51 17.90 -18.76
N ASP A 459 12.39 18.13 -18.16
CA ASP A 459 11.09 17.98 -18.79
C ASP A 459 10.37 19.34 -18.93
N GLU A 460 9.14 19.34 -19.45
CA GLU A 460 8.39 20.58 -19.68
C GLU A 460 7.77 21.18 -18.41
N ARG A 461 7.86 20.46 -17.28
CA ARG A 461 7.32 20.94 -16.00
C ARG A 461 8.31 21.90 -15.37
N SER A 462 7.83 23.00 -14.85
CA SER A 462 8.65 23.95 -14.10
C SER A 462 7.77 24.77 -13.15
N ASN A 463 8.38 25.31 -12.10
CA ASN A 463 7.72 26.16 -11.13
C ASN A 463 6.48 25.53 -10.46
N GLY A 464 6.55 24.25 -10.13
CA GLY A 464 5.46 23.51 -9.49
C GLY A 464 4.24 23.29 -10.39
N CYS A 465 4.41 23.39 -11.70
CA CYS A 465 3.32 23.22 -12.65
C CYS A 465 3.27 21.80 -13.21
N ASN A 466 2.35 21.01 -12.72
CA ASN A 466 2.18 19.60 -13.06
C ASN A 466 1.44 19.36 -14.39
N ALA A 467 0.63 20.33 -14.83
CA ALA A 467 -0.03 20.28 -16.13
C ALA A 467 -0.22 21.68 -16.70
N ARG A 468 -0.04 21.80 -18.03
CA ARG A 468 -0.24 23.06 -18.76
C ARG A 468 -1.41 22.96 -19.73
N GLY A 469 -2.14 24.05 -19.86
CA GLY A 469 -3.15 24.22 -20.91
C GLY A 469 -2.50 24.44 -22.28
N SER A 470 -3.31 24.38 -23.33
CA SER A 470 -2.87 24.63 -24.70
C SER A 470 -2.32 26.06 -24.93
N ASP A 471 -2.60 26.98 -24.04
CA ASP A 471 -2.09 28.36 -24.03
C ASP A 471 -0.81 28.54 -23.20
N GLY A 472 -0.25 27.42 -22.67
CA GLY A 472 0.94 27.41 -21.81
C GLY A 472 0.68 27.79 -20.35
N SER A 473 -0.57 28.16 -19.98
CA SER A 473 -0.92 28.44 -18.59
C SER A 473 -0.88 27.18 -17.74
N CYS A 474 -0.47 27.32 -16.48
CA CYS A 474 -0.50 26.20 -15.55
C CYS A 474 -1.95 25.87 -15.15
N THR A 475 -2.39 24.65 -15.41
CA THR A 475 -3.73 24.17 -15.08
C THR A 475 -3.77 23.30 -13.83
N LEU A 476 -2.61 22.81 -13.39
CA LEU A 476 -2.47 22.02 -12.18
C LEU A 476 -1.18 22.41 -11.45
N THR A 477 -1.32 23.22 -10.41
CA THR A 477 -0.20 23.62 -9.55
C THR A 477 -0.15 22.70 -8.35
N GLU A 478 1.05 22.24 -8.03
CA GLU A 478 1.32 21.46 -6.83
C GLU A 478 1.74 22.43 -5.70
N SER A 479 0.92 22.51 -4.63
CA SER A 479 1.07 23.52 -3.59
C SER A 479 2.26 23.29 -2.67
N TRP A 480 2.58 22.04 -2.34
CA TRP A 480 3.73 21.69 -1.49
C TRP A 480 5.05 22.19 -2.09
N SER A 481 5.26 21.95 -3.36
CA SER A 481 6.47 22.42 -4.06
C SER A 481 6.57 23.94 -4.04
N ALA A 482 5.46 24.63 -4.24
CA ALA A 482 5.44 26.10 -4.20
C ALA A 482 5.77 26.63 -2.79
N GLU A 483 5.22 26.03 -1.74
CA GLU A 483 5.47 26.38 -0.34
C GLU A 483 6.93 26.15 0.07
N HIS A 484 7.60 25.17 -0.53
CA HIS A 484 9.00 24.82 -0.27
C HIS A 484 9.99 25.38 -1.30
N GLY A 485 9.53 26.23 -2.21
CA GLY A 485 10.36 26.93 -3.19
C GLY A 485 11.07 26.01 -4.17
N LEU A 486 10.42 24.92 -4.60
CA LEU A 486 10.92 24.05 -5.64
C LEU A 486 10.58 24.63 -7.02
N THR A 487 11.54 24.67 -7.90
CA THR A 487 11.35 25.16 -9.28
C THR A 487 10.97 24.06 -10.24
N TRP A 488 11.27 22.80 -9.91
CA TRP A 488 11.16 21.63 -10.77
C TRP A 488 12.11 21.67 -11.98
N ASP A 489 13.14 22.49 -11.90
CA ASP A 489 14.20 22.51 -12.90
C ASP A 489 15.32 21.56 -12.50
N THR A 490 15.88 20.86 -13.45
CA THR A 490 17.03 19.97 -13.22
C THR A 490 18.32 20.82 -13.16
N VAL A 491 18.67 21.25 -11.97
CA VAL A 491 19.83 22.09 -11.72
C VAL A 491 20.74 21.53 -10.63
N ASP A 492 22.04 21.83 -10.70
CA ASP A 492 23.07 21.45 -9.71
C ASP A 492 23.14 19.94 -9.44
N THR A 493 22.84 19.10 -10.43
CA THR A 493 23.06 17.66 -10.32
C THR A 493 24.54 17.33 -10.40
N SER A 494 25.04 16.59 -9.41
CA SER A 494 26.44 16.19 -9.32
C SER A 494 26.60 14.66 -9.41
N ILE A 495 27.39 14.19 -10.37
CA ILE A 495 27.66 12.76 -10.61
C ILE A 495 29.16 12.52 -10.50
N TYR A 496 29.59 11.70 -9.54
CA TYR A 496 31.01 11.41 -9.35
C TYR A 496 31.27 10.07 -8.65
N ASN A 497 32.47 9.49 -8.88
CA ASN A 497 32.92 8.24 -8.26
C ASN A 497 31.98 7.02 -8.44
N ASN A 498 31.20 6.96 -9.52
CA ASN A 498 30.37 5.80 -9.79
C ASN A 498 31.11 4.79 -10.67
N ILE A 499 30.82 3.51 -10.49
CA ILE A 499 31.25 2.44 -11.38
C ILE A 499 30.04 2.08 -12.25
N LEU A 500 30.15 2.28 -13.55
CA LEU A 500 29.03 2.17 -14.48
C LEU A 500 29.35 1.20 -15.60
N SER A 501 28.40 0.33 -15.95
CA SER A 501 28.40 -0.41 -17.19
C SER A 501 27.01 -0.42 -17.81
N SER A 502 26.95 -0.25 -19.13
CA SER A 502 25.70 -0.37 -19.89
C SER A 502 25.73 -1.60 -20.78
N GLU A 503 24.59 -2.24 -20.94
CA GLU A 503 24.41 -3.29 -21.92
C GLU A 503 24.14 -2.71 -23.32
N GLN A 504 24.73 -3.34 -24.35
CA GLN A 504 24.34 -3.02 -25.72
C GLN A 504 23.05 -3.78 -26.06
N VAL A 505 21.98 -3.06 -26.33
CA VAL A 505 20.78 -3.66 -26.87
C VAL A 505 21.03 -4.00 -28.34
N PRO A 506 20.67 -5.21 -28.83
CA PRO A 506 20.67 -5.50 -30.26
C PRO A 506 19.77 -4.49 -30.98
N THR A 507 20.34 -3.81 -31.98
CA THR A 507 19.63 -2.84 -32.79
C THR A 507 18.84 -3.55 -33.87
N ASP A 508 17.67 -4.04 -33.60
CA ASP A 508 16.69 -4.40 -34.60
C ASP A 508 15.78 -3.20 -34.91
N GLY A 509 16.41 -2.24 -35.53
CA GLY A 509 15.77 -1.30 -36.48
C GLY A 509 14.84 -0.20 -35.95
N ASP A 510 14.28 -0.27 -34.75
CA ASP A 510 13.17 0.61 -34.38
C ASP A 510 13.38 1.38 -33.06
N THR A 511 14.59 1.51 -32.58
CA THR A 511 14.81 2.11 -31.27
C THR A 511 15.95 3.12 -31.26
N TRP A 512 15.57 4.37 -31.11
CA TRP A 512 16.37 5.47 -30.57
C TRP A 512 16.76 5.24 -29.08
N ARG A 513 16.82 4.00 -28.64
CA ARG A 513 17.23 3.59 -27.29
C ARG A 513 18.73 3.45 -27.28
N TYR A 514 19.36 4.43 -26.69
CA TYR A 514 20.79 4.41 -26.50
C TYR A 514 21.07 3.71 -25.17
N SER A 515 21.83 2.62 -25.23
CA SER A 515 22.51 2.16 -24.03
C SER A 515 23.57 3.22 -23.67
N ALA A 516 23.49 3.77 -22.48
CA ALA A 516 24.39 4.82 -22.04
C ALA A 516 24.82 4.62 -20.58
N MET A 517 26.10 4.86 -20.30
CA MET A 517 26.55 4.93 -18.90
C MET A 517 25.98 6.18 -18.23
N VAL A 518 26.02 7.32 -18.92
CA VAL A 518 25.40 8.56 -18.47
C VAL A 518 24.72 9.22 -19.67
N GLN A 519 23.42 9.46 -19.53
CA GLN A 519 22.62 10.18 -20.50
C GLN A 519 22.16 11.52 -19.91
N VAL A 520 22.38 12.60 -20.60
CA VAL A 520 21.88 13.92 -20.22
C VAL A 520 21.05 14.47 -21.35
N THR A 521 19.79 14.82 -21.08
CA THR A 521 18.86 15.31 -22.09
C THR A 521 18.19 16.60 -21.60
N GLY A 522 18.31 17.68 -22.35
CA GLY A 522 17.58 18.92 -22.09
C GLY A 522 16.12 18.85 -22.58
N ALA A 523 15.24 19.66 -21.99
CA ALA A 523 13.91 19.87 -22.53
C ALA A 523 13.98 20.49 -23.93
N LYS A 524 13.11 20.07 -24.83
CA LYS A 524 12.90 20.80 -26.08
C LYS A 524 12.19 22.10 -25.73
N ASN A 525 12.81 23.23 -26.06
CA ASN A 525 12.10 24.50 -26.05
C ASN A 525 10.96 24.46 -27.06
N ALA A 526 9.88 25.22 -26.80
CA ALA A 526 8.72 25.31 -27.70
C ALA A 526 9.10 25.74 -29.16
N ASP A 527 10.28 26.24 -29.32
CA ASP A 527 10.85 26.69 -30.61
C ASP A 527 11.74 25.61 -31.30
N GLY A 528 11.83 24.40 -30.75
CA GLY A 528 12.61 23.27 -31.30
C GLY A 528 14.08 23.33 -30.95
#